data_91e61d87224971f61585fa452ac9ff84
#
_entry.id   91e61d87224971f61585fa452ac9ff84
#
_cell.length_a   1.000
_cell.length_b   1.000
_cell.length_c   1.000
_cell.angle_alpha   90.00
_cell.angle_beta   90.00
_cell.angle_gamma   90.00
#
_symmetry.space_group_name_H-M   'P 1'
#
loop_
_entity.id
_entity.type
_entity.pdbx_description
1 polymer ?
#
loop_
_entity_poly.entity_id
_entity_poly.type
_entity_poly.pdbx_seq_one_letter_code
_entity_poly.pdbx_strand_id
1 'polypeptide(L)'
;RPQDDAFDDVRMEYAKMLKQQLAKGNNGLVKSKYITFSIEADNIREAKPKLERIESDILNNFKILGVPAYPLNGVERLQILYETFNPDNMTDFQFDYGSMIRTGLNTKDYVAPTSFVFKDRNTFRMGNTIGAVSYLQILAPELTDKMLAEFLDIDKNLIVNLHVQSVDQMKAIKLVKSKVTDINRMKIEEQKKAVRSGYDMDIIPSDLNTYGGEAKR
;
A
#
# COMPACT_ATOMS: atom_id res chain seq x y z
N ARG A 1 5.90 -33.72 1.80
CA ARG A 1 4.81 -32.72 1.89
C ARG A 1 4.79 -31.94 0.58
N PRO A 2 3.83 -32.20 -0.34
CA PRO A 2 3.88 -31.63 -1.70
C PRO A 2 3.73 -30.10 -1.77
N GLN A 3 3.34 -29.46 -0.67
CA GLN A 3 3.06 -28.02 -0.63
C GLN A 3 4.31 -27.18 -0.35
N ASP A 4 5.34 -27.78 0.26
CA ASP A 4 6.60 -27.10 0.55
C ASP A 4 7.50 -26.96 -0.70
N ASP A 5 7.45 -27.92 -1.61
CA ASP A 5 8.29 -27.94 -2.82
C ASP A 5 7.94 -26.82 -3.83
N ALA A 6 6.64 -26.54 -4.03
CA ALA A 6 6.20 -25.47 -4.93
C ALA A 6 6.56 -24.08 -4.38
N PHE A 7 6.66 -23.95 -3.09
CA PHE A 7 7.04 -22.71 -2.39
C PHE A 7 8.53 -22.44 -2.50
N ASP A 8 9.34 -23.45 -2.36
CA ASP A 8 10.80 -23.35 -2.48
C ASP A 8 11.23 -23.06 -3.92
N ASP A 9 10.51 -23.58 -4.91
CA ASP A 9 10.74 -23.27 -6.33
C ASP A 9 10.52 -21.80 -6.64
N VAL A 10 9.43 -21.20 -6.15
CA VAL A 10 9.14 -19.78 -6.35
C VAL A 10 10.17 -18.88 -5.67
N ARG A 11 10.60 -19.24 -4.46
CA ARG A 11 11.66 -18.53 -3.73
C ARG A 11 12.99 -18.61 -4.49
N MET A 12 13.30 -19.77 -5.04
CA MET A 12 14.53 -20.00 -5.79
C MET A 12 14.54 -19.21 -7.11
N GLU A 13 13.41 -19.17 -7.82
CA GLU A 13 13.26 -18.34 -9.02
C GLU A 13 13.41 -16.84 -8.70
N TYR A 14 12.79 -16.38 -7.62
CA TYR A 14 12.93 -15.00 -7.16
C TYR A 14 14.38 -14.66 -6.79
N ALA A 15 15.09 -15.53 -6.10
CA ALA A 15 16.49 -15.36 -5.77
C ALA A 15 17.39 -15.31 -7.02
N LYS A 16 17.10 -16.14 -8.02
CA LYS A 16 17.80 -16.12 -9.32
C LYS A 16 17.56 -14.81 -10.06
N MET A 17 16.31 -14.32 -10.07
CA MET A 17 15.97 -13.05 -10.70
C MET A 17 16.65 -11.87 -10.03
N LEU A 18 16.66 -11.80 -8.70
CA LEU A 18 17.39 -10.78 -7.94
C LEU A 18 18.89 -10.80 -8.26
N LYS A 19 19.49 -11.98 -8.30
CA LYS A 19 20.90 -12.14 -8.65
C LYS A 19 21.22 -11.64 -10.05
N GLN A 20 20.33 -11.88 -11.00
CA GLN A 20 20.47 -11.40 -12.38
C GLN A 20 20.32 -9.87 -12.47
N GLN A 21 19.39 -9.29 -11.71
CA GLN A 21 19.20 -7.84 -11.67
C GLN A 21 20.39 -7.13 -11.03
N LEU A 22 20.94 -7.67 -9.94
CA LEU A 22 22.17 -7.16 -9.31
C LEU A 22 23.38 -7.26 -10.25
N ALA A 23 23.51 -8.36 -11.00
CA ALA A 23 24.57 -8.55 -11.98
C ALA A 23 24.49 -7.56 -13.17
N LYS A 24 23.30 -7.06 -13.49
CA LYS A 24 23.08 -6.05 -14.53
C LYS A 24 23.32 -4.61 -14.07
N GLY A 25 23.82 -4.41 -12.84
CA GLY A 25 24.10 -3.08 -12.29
C GLY A 25 22.86 -2.27 -11.91
N ASN A 26 21.68 -2.90 -11.86
CA ASN A 26 20.49 -2.27 -11.29
C ASN A 26 20.73 -2.06 -9.80
N ASN A 27 20.36 -0.88 -9.31
CA ASN A 27 20.53 -0.46 -7.92
C ASN A 27 20.19 -1.60 -6.95
N GLY A 28 21.08 -1.85 -5.99
CA GLY A 28 20.95 -2.92 -5.00
C GLY A 28 19.78 -2.77 -4.02
N LEU A 29 18.75 -2.05 -4.39
CA LEU A 29 17.54 -1.87 -3.59
C LEU A 29 16.64 -3.11 -3.69
N VAL A 30 16.45 -3.76 -2.56
CA VAL A 30 15.48 -4.84 -2.43
C VAL A 30 14.10 -4.20 -2.22
N LYS A 31 13.19 -4.45 -3.16
CA LYS A 31 11.81 -3.95 -3.10
C LYS A 31 10.88 -5.12 -2.82
N SER A 32 10.30 -5.16 -1.64
CA SER A 32 9.27 -6.13 -1.27
C SER A 32 7.89 -5.50 -1.43
N LYS A 33 6.96 -6.22 -2.06
CA LYS A 33 5.59 -5.78 -2.26
C LYS A 33 4.65 -6.77 -1.60
N TYR A 34 3.84 -6.27 -0.69
CA TYR A 34 2.83 -7.06 0.01
C TYR A 34 1.44 -6.58 -0.38
N ILE A 35 0.59 -7.50 -0.80
CA ILE A 35 -0.78 -7.21 -1.16
C ILE A 35 -1.68 -7.85 -0.13
N THR A 36 -2.50 -7.04 0.51
CA THR A 36 -3.55 -7.49 1.40
C THR A 36 -4.90 -7.14 0.80
N PHE A 37 -5.85 -8.05 0.90
CA PHE A 37 -7.22 -7.81 0.46
C PHE A 37 -8.22 -8.32 1.51
N SER A 38 -9.38 -7.74 1.50
CA SER A 38 -10.48 -8.13 2.39
C SER A 38 -11.79 -8.16 1.61
N ILE A 39 -12.72 -8.94 2.10
CA ILE A 39 -14.07 -9.05 1.57
C ILE A 39 -15.09 -8.96 2.70
N GLU A 40 -16.30 -8.61 2.34
CA GLU A 40 -17.46 -8.72 3.22
C GLU A 40 -18.19 -10.05 2.94
N ALA A 41 -18.55 -10.76 4.00
CA ALA A 41 -19.33 -11.99 3.94
C ALA A 41 -20.07 -12.20 5.27
N ASP A 42 -21.22 -12.85 5.21
CA ASP A 42 -22.05 -13.07 6.39
C ASP A 42 -21.46 -14.13 7.35
N ASN A 43 -20.64 -15.02 6.81
CA ASN A 43 -20.01 -16.08 7.59
C ASN A 43 -18.73 -16.62 6.92
N ILE A 44 -17.93 -17.39 7.67
CA ILE A 44 -16.66 -17.96 7.20
C ILE A 44 -16.86 -18.93 6.04
N ARG A 45 -17.95 -19.69 6.01
CA ARG A 45 -18.23 -20.68 4.95
C ARG A 45 -18.39 -19.98 3.59
N GLU A 46 -18.99 -18.81 3.59
CA GLU A 46 -19.16 -17.97 2.39
C GLU A 46 -17.87 -17.21 2.06
N ALA A 47 -17.16 -16.72 3.07
CA ALA A 47 -15.94 -15.94 2.90
C ALA A 47 -14.82 -16.75 2.26
N LYS A 48 -14.61 -18.00 2.66
CA LYS A 48 -13.47 -18.81 2.25
C LYS A 48 -13.37 -19.00 0.73
N PRO A 49 -14.39 -19.46 0.01
CA PRO A 49 -14.30 -19.61 -1.46
C PRO A 49 -14.14 -18.27 -2.19
N LYS A 50 -14.70 -17.17 -1.66
CA LYS A 50 -14.52 -15.84 -2.22
C LYS A 50 -13.06 -15.38 -2.10
N LEU A 51 -12.45 -15.59 -0.94
CA LEU A 51 -11.03 -15.26 -0.70
C LEU A 51 -10.11 -16.10 -1.59
N GLU A 52 -10.34 -17.40 -1.69
CA GLU A 52 -9.55 -18.32 -2.54
C GLU A 52 -9.64 -17.93 -4.02
N ARG A 53 -10.81 -17.50 -4.49
CA ARG A 53 -10.99 -17.01 -5.85
C ARG A 53 -10.18 -15.74 -6.10
N ILE A 54 -10.26 -14.76 -5.21
CA ILE A 54 -9.52 -13.49 -5.34
C ILE A 54 -8.02 -13.75 -5.31
N GLU A 55 -7.55 -14.61 -4.40
CA GLU A 55 -6.15 -15.02 -4.33
C GLU A 55 -5.69 -15.61 -5.67
N SER A 56 -6.44 -16.54 -6.23
CA SER A 56 -6.13 -17.15 -7.52
C SER A 56 -6.11 -16.13 -8.64
N ASP A 57 -7.05 -15.19 -8.68
CA ASP A 57 -7.11 -14.13 -9.68
C ASP A 57 -5.88 -13.21 -9.60
N ILE A 58 -5.48 -12.82 -8.38
CA ILE A 58 -4.28 -11.99 -8.15
C ILE A 58 -3.03 -12.73 -8.61
N LEU A 59 -2.84 -13.99 -8.19
CA LEU A 59 -1.68 -14.80 -8.57
C LEU A 59 -1.60 -15.01 -10.07
N ASN A 60 -2.72 -15.28 -10.75
CA ASN A 60 -2.77 -15.45 -12.20
C ASN A 60 -2.40 -14.15 -12.92
N ASN A 61 -2.86 -12.99 -12.45
CA ASN A 61 -2.49 -11.71 -13.04
C ASN A 61 -0.98 -11.47 -12.94
N PHE A 62 -0.37 -11.74 -11.79
CA PHE A 62 1.09 -11.63 -11.64
C PHE A 62 1.84 -12.62 -12.52
N LYS A 63 1.33 -13.85 -12.66
CA LYS A 63 1.90 -14.85 -13.54
C LYS A 63 1.90 -14.40 -15.01
N ILE A 64 0.81 -13.79 -15.47
CA ILE A 64 0.72 -13.22 -16.83
C ILE A 64 1.76 -12.12 -17.03
N LEU A 65 2.00 -11.30 -16.02
CA LEU A 65 3.01 -10.23 -16.03
C LEU A 65 4.45 -10.76 -15.87
N GLY A 66 4.65 -12.06 -15.67
CA GLY A 66 5.98 -12.64 -15.41
C GLY A 66 6.55 -12.26 -14.05
N VAL A 67 5.71 -11.85 -13.11
CA VAL A 67 6.13 -11.48 -11.75
C VAL A 67 5.81 -12.62 -10.80
N PRO A 68 6.83 -13.24 -10.15
CA PRO A 68 6.57 -14.27 -9.17
C PRO A 68 5.85 -13.70 -7.94
N ALA A 69 4.77 -14.36 -7.56
CA ALA A 69 3.98 -14.01 -6.37
C ALA A 69 3.51 -15.29 -5.68
N TYR A 70 3.39 -15.24 -4.37
CA TYR A 70 2.92 -16.38 -3.58
C TYR A 70 2.13 -15.90 -2.36
N PRO A 71 1.16 -16.70 -1.88
CA PRO A 71 0.43 -16.38 -0.67
C PRO A 71 1.31 -16.57 0.57
N LEU A 72 1.17 -15.67 1.52
CA LEU A 72 1.86 -15.77 2.81
C LEU A 72 1.02 -16.58 3.80
N ASN A 73 1.67 -17.45 4.56
CA ASN A 73 1.06 -18.07 5.70
C ASN A 73 1.11 -17.15 6.94
N GLY A 74 0.46 -17.59 8.04
CA GLY A 74 0.35 -16.77 9.25
C GLY A 74 1.70 -16.44 9.89
N VAL A 75 2.67 -17.38 9.88
CA VAL A 75 4.01 -17.16 10.47
C VAL A 75 4.83 -16.21 9.61
N GLU A 76 4.79 -16.36 8.30
CA GLU A 76 5.48 -15.43 7.37
C GLU A 76 4.94 -14.01 7.51
N ARG A 77 3.62 -13.86 7.69
CA ARG A 77 3.02 -12.55 7.97
C ARG A 77 3.51 -11.97 9.29
N LEU A 78 3.62 -12.76 10.34
CA LEU A 78 4.19 -12.31 11.62
C LEU A 78 5.65 -11.91 11.47
N GLN A 79 6.44 -12.65 10.70
CA GLN A 79 7.84 -12.30 10.42
C GLN A 79 7.96 -10.92 9.75
N ILE A 80 7.15 -10.65 8.72
CA ILE A 80 7.14 -9.35 8.05
C ILE A 80 6.79 -8.21 9.02
N LEU A 81 5.80 -8.42 9.87
CA LEU A 81 5.44 -7.45 10.90
C LEU A 81 6.56 -7.24 11.91
N TYR A 82 7.21 -8.32 12.34
CA TYR A 82 8.35 -8.23 13.23
C TYR A 82 9.50 -7.43 12.63
N GLU A 83 9.90 -7.73 11.40
CA GLU A 83 10.95 -7.01 10.68
C GLU A 83 10.64 -5.52 10.52
N THR A 84 9.36 -5.20 10.26
CA THR A 84 8.89 -3.82 10.16
C THR A 84 9.01 -3.06 11.48
N PHE A 85 8.65 -3.68 12.60
CA PHE A 85 8.67 -3.05 13.91
C PHE A 85 10.00 -3.18 14.64
N ASN A 86 10.89 -4.04 14.21
CA ASN A 86 12.20 -4.28 14.81
C ASN A 86 13.33 -4.15 13.76
N PRO A 87 13.49 -2.97 13.14
CA PRO A 87 14.45 -2.79 12.05
C PRO A 87 15.91 -3.04 12.45
N ASP A 88 16.23 -2.92 13.73
CA ASP A 88 17.58 -3.16 14.25
C ASP A 88 17.89 -4.66 14.45
N ASN A 89 16.86 -5.50 14.57
CA ASN A 89 16.94 -6.91 14.95
C ASN A 89 16.09 -7.81 14.05
N MET A 90 16.07 -7.54 12.75
CA MET A 90 15.20 -8.25 11.78
C MET A 90 15.39 -9.77 11.78
N THR A 91 16.59 -10.23 12.09
CA THR A 91 16.95 -11.67 12.08
C THR A 91 16.56 -12.41 13.35
N ASP A 92 16.14 -11.72 14.39
CA ASP A 92 15.90 -12.29 15.72
C ASP A 92 14.47 -12.79 15.90
N PHE A 93 13.67 -12.80 14.83
CA PHE A 93 12.30 -13.32 14.89
C PHE A 93 12.28 -14.80 15.23
N GLN A 94 11.61 -15.14 16.31
CA GLN A 94 11.35 -16.50 16.76
C GLN A 94 9.89 -16.64 17.13
N PHE A 95 9.22 -17.57 16.48
CA PHE A 95 7.82 -17.88 16.77
C PHE A 95 7.59 -19.40 16.77
N ASP A 96 6.97 -19.87 17.83
CA ASP A 96 6.56 -21.25 17.98
C ASP A 96 5.15 -21.32 18.59
N TYR A 97 4.23 -21.97 17.90
CA TYR A 97 2.85 -22.14 18.37
C TYR A 97 2.76 -22.83 19.72
N GLY A 98 3.59 -23.85 19.94
CA GLY A 98 3.62 -24.57 21.21
C GLY A 98 4.02 -23.68 22.38
N SER A 99 5.03 -22.84 22.18
CA SER A 99 5.45 -21.86 23.18
C SER A 99 4.39 -20.79 23.43
N MET A 100 3.72 -20.31 22.39
CA MET A 100 2.63 -19.35 22.50
C MET A 100 1.49 -19.89 23.37
N ILE A 101 1.07 -21.14 23.13
CA ILE A 101 0.00 -21.78 23.91
C ILE A 101 0.43 -21.98 25.39
N ARG A 102 1.67 -22.43 25.62
CA ARG A 102 2.18 -22.66 26.98
C ARG A 102 2.35 -21.39 27.79
N THR A 103 2.78 -20.30 27.16
CA THR A 103 3.08 -19.02 27.83
C THR A 103 1.89 -18.10 27.91
N GLY A 104 0.82 -18.35 27.14
CA GLY A 104 -0.36 -17.48 27.05
C GLY A 104 -0.09 -16.15 26.33
N LEU A 105 1.05 -16.02 25.62
CA LEU A 105 1.36 -14.85 24.80
C LEU A 105 0.45 -14.78 23.58
N ASN A 106 0.16 -13.58 23.14
CA ASN A 106 -0.54 -13.34 21.89
C ASN A 106 0.45 -13.14 20.74
N THR A 107 -0.01 -13.30 19.50
CA THR A 107 0.83 -13.06 18.31
C THR A 107 1.43 -11.67 18.27
N LYS A 108 0.71 -10.65 18.76
CA LYS A 108 1.22 -9.26 18.86
C LYS A 108 2.45 -9.14 19.76
N ASP A 109 2.57 -9.99 20.79
CA ASP A 109 3.69 -9.94 21.73
C ASP A 109 5.01 -10.38 21.06
N TYR A 110 4.93 -11.19 20.01
CA TYR A 110 6.08 -11.63 19.22
C TYR A 110 6.56 -10.60 18.19
N VAL A 111 5.71 -9.65 17.78
CA VAL A 111 6.04 -8.67 16.74
C VAL A 111 6.21 -7.26 17.27
N ALA A 112 5.80 -7.01 18.51
CA ALA A 112 5.91 -5.68 19.12
C ALA A 112 7.37 -5.20 19.16
N PRO A 113 7.62 -3.90 18.94
CA PRO A 113 8.95 -3.35 19.10
C PRO A 113 9.42 -3.42 20.55
N THR A 114 10.72 -3.66 20.77
CA THR A 114 11.31 -3.70 22.11
C THR A 114 11.22 -2.36 22.84
N SER A 115 11.27 -1.28 22.09
CA SER A 115 11.04 0.07 22.61
C SER A 115 10.50 0.98 21.52
N PHE A 116 9.63 1.90 21.90
CA PHE A 116 9.17 2.98 21.01
C PHE A 116 8.96 4.26 21.81
N VAL A 117 9.24 5.39 21.16
CA VAL A 117 9.11 6.71 21.76
C VAL A 117 8.53 7.69 20.74
N PHE A 118 7.53 8.45 21.16
CA PHE A 118 6.92 9.54 20.39
C PHE A 118 7.21 10.86 21.15
N LYS A 119 8.28 11.56 20.76
CA LYS A 119 8.67 12.83 21.41
C LYS A 119 8.01 14.04 20.77
N ASP A 120 7.73 13.96 19.48
CA ASP A 120 7.09 15.03 18.72
C ASP A 120 6.01 14.48 17.78
N ARG A 121 5.32 15.37 17.06
CA ARG A 121 4.21 14.99 16.18
C ARG A 121 4.64 14.33 14.88
N ASN A 122 5.88 14.52 14.46
CA ASN A 122 6.32 14.19 13.12
C ASN A 122 7.28 13.00 13.11
N THR A 123 7.88 12.67 14.25
CA THR A 123 8.87 11.61 14.35
C THR A 123 8.54 10.61 15.46
N PHE A 124 8.98 9.39 15.25
CA PHE A 124 8.94 8.34 16.25
C PHE A 124 10.27 7.61 16.28
N ARG A 125 10.56 6.96 17.37
CA ARG A 125 11.73 6.12 17.54
C ARG A 125 11.31 4.71 17.89
N MET A 126 11.87 3.73 17.17
CA MET A 126 11.76 2.30 17.45
C MET A 126 13.16 1.73 17.62
N GLY A 127 13.51 1.27 18.83
CA GLY A 127 14.88 0.89 19.13
C GLY A 127 15.85 2.06 18.89
N ASN A 128 16.83 1.86 18.02
CA ASN A 128 17.78 2.89 17.58
C ASN A 128 17.38 3.58 16.27
N THR A 129 16.32 3.14 15.63
CA THR A 129 15.85 3.71 14.36
C THR A 129 14.88 4.86 14.60
N ILE A 130 15.09 5.96 13.89
CA ILE A 130 14.19 7.11 13.88
C ILE A 130 13.39 7.07 12.58
N GLY A 131 12.08 7.18 12.69
CA GLY A 131 11.17 7.22 11.57
C GLY A 131 10.26 8.43 11.57
N ALA A 132 9.72 8.77 10.42
CA ALA A 132 8.67 9.75 10.24
C ALA A 132 7.55 9.16 9.39
N VAL A 133 6.33 9.59 9.63
CA VAL A 133 5.16 9.18 8.84
C VAL A 133 4.58 10.41 8.17
N SER A 134 4.37 10.32 6.88
CA SER A 134 3.69 11.34 6.09
C SER A 134 2.57 10.67 5.30
N TYR A 135 1.51 11.40 5.04
CA TYR A 135 0.50 10.97 4.08
C TYR A 135 0.61 11.78 2.80
N LEU A 136 0.32 11.15 1.70
CA LEU A 136 0.26 11.78 0.40
C LEU A 136 -1.19 12.01 0.03
N GLN A 137 -1.52 13.25 -0.30
CA GLN A 137 -2.81 13.57 -0.89
C GLN A 137 -2.64 13.64 -2.40
N ILE A 138 -3.29 12.71 -3.10
CA ILE A 138 -3.31 12.71 -4.57
C ILE A 138 -4.34 13.74 -5.00
N LEU A 139 -3.89 14.81 -5.64
CA LEU A 139 -4.75 15.87 -6.16
C LEU A 139 -5.15 15.63 -7.62
N ALA A 140 -4.41 14.77 -8.31
CA ALA A 140 -4.73 14.35 -9.67
C ALA A 140 -5.79 13.24 -9.68
N PRO A 141 -6.69 13.19 -10.67
CA PRO A 141 -7.70 12.15 -10.78
C PRO A 141 -7.13 10.78 -11.09
N GLU A 142 -5.91 10.74 -11.61
CA GLU A 142 -5.21 9.52 -11.99
C GLU A 142 -3.87 9.41 -11.26
N LEU A 143 -3.55 8.20 -10.84
CA LEU A 143 -2.23 7.84 -10.36
C LEU A 143 -1.48 7.15 -11.51
N THR A 144 -0.42 7.77 -12.01
CA THR A 144 0.43 7.15 -13.02
C THR A 144 1.46 6.21 -12.40
N ASP A 145 1.81 5.14 -13.11
CA ASP A 145 2.85 4.19 -12.69
C ASP A 145 4.20 4.87 -12.41
N LYS A 146 4.49 5.96 -13.12
CA LYS A 146 5.70 6.75 -12.96
C LYS A 146 5.85 7.30 -11.54
N MET A 147 4.77 7.78 -10.94
CA MET A 147 4.82 8.35 -9.58
C MET A 147 5.20 7.28 -8.54
N LEU A 148 4.65 6.07 -8.65
CA LEU A 148 5.04 4.97 -7.76
C LEU A 148 6.49 4.55 -8.00
N ALA A 149 6.96 4.54 -9.25
CA ALA A 149 8.34 4.22 -9.60
C ALA A 149 9.32 5.21 -8.96
N GLU A 150 9.04 6.49 -9.00
CA GLU A 150 9.87 7.54 -8.39
C GLU A 150 10.02 7.35 -6.87
N PHE A 151 8.93 6.99 -6.16
CA PHE A 151 9.01 6.65 -4.74
C PHE A 151 9.85 5.40 -4.47
N LEU A 152 9.74 4.39 -5.32
CA LEU A 152 10.46 3.14 -5.17
C LEU A 152 11.95 3.27 -5.51
N ASP A 153 12.37 4.35 -6.16
CA ASP A 153 13.77 4.62 -6.50
C ASP A 153 14.51 5.45 -5.44
N ILE A 154 13.83 5.86 -4.37
CA ILE A 154 14.46 6.54 -3.25
C ILE A 154 15.42 5.58 -2.54
N ASP A 155 16.70 5.96 -2.45
CA ASP A 155 17.76 5.20 -1.78
C ASP A 155 17.69 5.37 -0.24
N LYS A 156 16.58 4.98 0.34
CA LYS A 156 16.32 5.00 1.80
C LYS A 156 15.35 3.88 2.17
N ASN A 157 15.36 3.50 3.43
CA ASN A 157 14.34 2.62 3.97
C ASN A 157 12.99 3.34 3.94
N LEU A 158 12.13 2.89 3.06
CA LEU A 158 10.82 3.49 2.81
C LEU A 158 9.74 2.42 2.80
N ILE A 159 8.64 2.69 3.48
CA ILE A 159 7.41 1.88 3.40
C ILE A 159 6.33 2.76 2.79
N VAL A 160 5.79 2.35 1.66
CA VAL A 160 4.67 3.01 1.00
C VAL A 160 3.43 2.15 1.15
N ASN A 161 2.40 2.68 1.79
CA ASN A 161 1.11 2.03 1.90
C ASN A 161 0.13 2.66 0.92
N LEU A 162 -0.38 1.86 -0.01
CA LEU A 162 -1.47 2.24 -0.90
C LEU A 162 -2.73 1.50 -0.48
N HIS A 163 -3.72 2.23 0.00
CA HIS A 163 -5.02 1.69 0.36
C HIS A 163 -6.01 1.94 -0.77
N VAL A 164 -6.50 0.86 -1.37
CA VAL A 164 -7.47 0.91 -2.46
C VAL A 164 -8.77 0.29 -1.97
N GLN A 165 -9.85 1.04 -2.04
CA GLN A 165 -11.18 0.57 -1.68
C GLN A 165 -12.12 0.73 -2.88
N SER A 166 -12.76 -0.36 -3.28
CA SER A 166 -13.85 -0.28 -4.25
C SER A 166 -15.08 0.37 -3.62
N VAL A 167 -15.72 1.24 -4.36
CA VAL A 167 -16.94 1.91 -3.93
C VAL A 167 -18.11 1.39 -4.76
N ASP A 168 -19.22 1.12 -4.12
CA ASP A 168 -20.46 0.77 -4.81
C ASP A 168 -20.80 1.83 -5.87
N GLN A 169 -21.28 1.38 -7.04
CA GLN A 169 -21.52 2.26 -8.19
C GLN A 169 -22.46 3.42 -7.89
N MET A 170 -23.51 3.19 -7.10
CA MET A 170 -24.45 4.24 -6.70
C MET A 170 -23.80 5.27 -5.78
N LYS A 171 -22.94 4.81 -4.85
CA LYS A 171 -22.15 5.69 -3.99
C LYS A 171 -21.10 6.45 -4.79
N ALA A 172 -20.46 5.80 -5.73
CA ALA A 172 -19.48 6.43 -6.63
C ALA A 172 -20.12 7.56 -7.44
N ILE A 173 -21.27 7.32 -8.05
CA ILE A 173 -22.03 8.35 -8.80
C ILE A 173 -22.38 9.55 -7.90
N LYS A 174 -22.85 9.30 -6.66
CA LYS A 174 -23.16 10.37 -5.71
C LYS A 174 -21.91 11.18 -5.34
N LEU A 175 -20.78 10.51 -5.09
CA LEU A 175 -19.51 11.15 -4.78
C LEU A 175 -19.04 12.04 -5.94
N VAL A 176 -19.06 11.52 -7.17
CA VAL A 176 -18.67 12.27 -8.37
C VAL A 176 -19.58 13.49 -8.55
N LYS A 177 -20.89 13.33 -8.46
CA LYS A 177 -21.85 14.45 -8.54
C LYS A 177 -21.58 15.51 -7.48
N SER A 178 -21.33 15.11 -6.23
CA SER A 178 -20.99 16.03 -5.14
C SER A 178 -19.70 16.81 -5.46
N LYS A 179 -18.65 16.11 -5.90
CA LYS A 179 -17.37 16.75 -6.28
C LYS A 179 -17.53 17.74 -7.45
N VAL A 180 -18.29 17.37 -8.48
CA VAL A 180 -18.59 18.30 -9.60
C VAL A 180 -19.31 19.55 -9.10
N THR A 181 -20.28 19.40 -8.20
CA THR A 181 -21.02 20.52 -7.60
C THR A 181 -20.08 21.42 -6.80
N ASP A 182 -19.20 20.85 -5.97
CA ASP A 182 -18.22 21.60 -5.19
C ASP A 182 -17.23 22.37 -6.08
N ILE A 183 -16.72 21.73 -7.13
CA ILE A 183 -15.83 22.37 -8.10
C ILE A 183 -16.53 23.53 -8.83
N ASN A 184 -17.78 23.32 -9.27
CA ASN A 184 -18.55 24.38 -9.91
C ASN A 184 -18.79 25.57 -8.97
N ARG A 185 -19.09 25.28 -7.69
CA ARG A 185 -19.23 26.34 -6.68
C ARG A 185 -17.92 27.11 -6.48
N MET A 186 -16.80 26.41 -6.37
CA MET A 186 -15.47 27.03 -6.26
C MET A 186 -15.15 27.91 -7.47
N LYS A 187 -15.44 27.43 -8.69
CA LYS A 187 -15.28 28.25 -9.93
C LYS A 187 -16.08 29.54 -9.88
N ILE A 188 -17.35 29.45 -9.45
CA ILE A 188 -18.22 30.62 -9.34
C ILE A 188 -17.68 31.60 -8.29
N GLU A 189 -17.20 31.10 -7.15
CA GLU A 189 -16.59 31.95 -6.12
C GLU A 189 -15.32 32.62 -6.59
N GLU A 190 -14.45 31.89 -7.30
CA GLU A 190 -13.22 32.44 -7.91
C GLU A 190 -13.56 33.52 -8.96
N GLN A 191 -14.53 33.25 -9.83
CA GLN A 191 -15.00 34.26 -10.81
C GLN A 191 -15.55 35.51 -10.12
N LYS A 192 -16.33 35.35 -9.05
CA LYS A 192 -16.83 36.48 -8.27
C LYS A 192 -15.71 37.29 -7.62
N LYS A 193 -14.69 36.59 -7.10
CA LYS A 193 -13.49 37.26 -6.55
C LYS A 193 -12.71 38.00 -7.64
N ALA A 194 -12.50 37.37 -8.79
CA ALA A 194 -11.80 38.00 -9.93
C ALA A 194 -12.52 39.26 -10.41
N VAL A 195 -13.85 39.23 -10.55
CA VAL A 195 -14.66 40.38 -10.92
C VAL A 195 -14.56 41.48 -9.86
N ARG A 196 -14.59 41.14 -8.57
CA ARG A 196 -14.44 42.11 -7.46
C ARG A 196 -13.05 42.77 -7.40
N SER A 197 -12.01 42.01 -7.78
CA SER A 197 -10.61 42.50 -7.75
C SER A 197 -10.17 43.16 -9.04
N GLY A 198 -11.04 43.29 -10.06
CA GLY A 198 -10.70 43.91 -11.35
C GLY A 198 -9.70 43.11 -12.20
N TYR A 199 -9.47 41.84 -11.90
CA TYR A 199 -8.67 40.95 -12.72
C TYR A 199 -9.48 40.38 -13.87
N ASP A 200 -8.83 40.23 -15.03
CA ASP A 200 -9.42 39.64 -16.23
C ASP A 200 -9.82 38.18 -15.97
N MET A 201 -10.98 37.75 -16.52
CA MET A 201 -11.56 36.42 -16.27
C MET A 201 -10.73 35.24 -16.83
N ASP A 202 -9.64 35.52 -17.54
CA ASP A 202 -8.76 34.53 -18.17
C ASP A 202 -7.77 33.82 -17.19
N ILE A 203 -7.74 34.23 -15.91
CA ILE A 203 -6.84 33.66 -14.89
C ILE A 203 -7.61 32.75 -13.94
N ILE A 204 -8.36 31.81 -14.47
CA ILE A 204 -8.89 30.69 -13.66
C ILE A 204 -7.82 29.59 -13.64
N PRO A 205 -7.42 29.06 -12.46
CA PRO A 205 -6.46 27.96 -12.40
C PRO A 205 -6.87 26.81 -13.32
N SER A 206 -5.97 26.42 -14.23
CA SER A 206 -6.21 25.33 -15.21
C SER A 206 -6.68 24.03 -14.58
N ASP A 207 -6.25 23.77 -13.36
CA ASP A 207 -6.58 22.59 -12.57
C ASP A 207 -8.09 22.45 -12.30
N LEU A 208 -8.79 23.56 -12.00
CA LEU A 208 -10.24 23.53 -11.77
C LEU A 208 -11.03 23.19 -13.06
N ASN A 209 -10.48 23.51 -14.23
CA ASN A 209 -11.10 23.16 -15.51
C ASN A 209 -10.93 21.69 -15.86
N THR A 210 -9.77 21.11 -15.57
CA THR A 210 -9.46 19.70 -15.79
C THR A 210 -10.38 18.79 -14.98
N TYR A 211 -10.52 19.05 -13.68
CA TYR A 211 -11.40 18.27 -12.81
C TYR A 211 -12.89 18.33 -13.21
N GLY A 212 -13.38 19.50 -13.64
CA GLY A 212 -14.75 19.67 -14.10
C GLY A 212 -15.06 18.95 -15.43
N GLY A 213 -14.06 18.77 -16.28
CA GLY A 213 -14.16 18.07 -17.57
C GLY A 213 -14.16 16.55 -17.40
N GLU A 214 -13.33 16.02 -16.55
CA GLU A 214 -13.18 14.57 -16.32
C GLU A 214 -14.34 13.96 -15.53
N ALA A 215 -14.94 14.71 -14.61
CA ALA A 215 -16.09 14.27 -13.86
C ALA A 215 -17.39 14.15 -14.70
N LYS A 216 -17.40 14.58 -15.96
CA LYS A 216 -18.53 14.47 -16.90
C LYS A 216 -18.38 13.34 -17.91
N ARG A 217 -17.22 12.68 -17.99
CA ARG A 217 -16.98 11.50 -18.84
C ARG A 217 -17.26 10.24 -18.03
#